data_6c325e312c9f57ce2d9b40af206dcfe3
#
_entry.id   6c325e312c9f57ce2d9b40af206dcfe3
#
_cell.length_a   1.000
_cell.length_b   1.000
_cell.length_c   1.000
_cell.angle_alpha   90.00
_cell.angle_beta   90.00
_cell.angle_gamma   90.00
#
_symmetry.space_group_name_H-M   'P 1'
#
loop_
_entity.id
_entity.type
_entity.pdbx_description
1 polymer ?
#
loop_
_entity_poly.entity_id
_entity_poly.type
_entity_poly.pdbx_seq_one_letter_code
_entity_poly.pdbx_strand_id
1 'polypeptide(L)'
;MLLDPTRFSFIPPIEAAFEVFRRELDALAPADFVAWPDRGAYQGTWRAFPLFFHTFPAGLDALFGPNQARCPESTRILRSIPRLVSAGFSWMEPGCHVLPHTDLKPADMLRTHLGLRIPDGALMRVGPDRHTWETGRCLIFDG
;
A
#
# COMPACT_ATOMS: atom_id res chain seq x y z
N MET A 1 9.20 12.63 -5.43
CA MET A 1 8.32 13.77 -5.87
C MET A 1 6.89 13.28 -5.94
N LEU A 2 5.93 14.08 -5.45
CA LEU A 2 4.51 13.77 -5.62
C LEU A 2 4.07 13.99 -7.06
N LEU A 3 3.22 13.11 -7.58
CA LEU A 3 2.73 13.14 -8.96
C LEU A 3 1.21 13.37 -8.97
N ASP A 4 0.73 13.99 -10.02
CA ASP A 4 -0.70 14.23 -10.22
C ASP A 4 -1.42 12.90 -10.57
N PRO A 5 -2.34 12.40 -9.71
CA PRO A 5 -3.03 11.13 -9.92
C PRO A 5 -3.87 11.10 -11.23
N THR A 6 -4.34 12.26 -11.70
CA THR A 6 -5.17 12.34 -12.92
C THR A 6 -4.43 11.91 -14.18
N ARG A 7 -3.11 11.86 -14.14
CA ARG A 7 -2.26 11.43 -15.25
C ARG A 7 -2.18 9.90 -15.43
N PHE A 8 -2.76 9.14 -14.52
CA PHE A 8 -2.63 7.68 -14.50
C PHE A 8 -3.99 7.00 -14.63
N SER A 9 -4.19 6.29 -15.73
CA SER A 9 -5.46 5.63 -16.06
C SER A 9 -5.87 4.51 -15.10
N PHE A 10 -4.92 3.97 -14.31
CA PHE A 10 -5.20 2.95 -13.30
C PHE A 10 -5.75 3.52 -11.99
N ILE A 11 -5.68 4.82 -11.76
CA ILE A 11 -6.14 5.45 -10.50
C ILE A 11 -7.66 5.47 -10.37
N PRO A 12 -8.45 5.92 -11.36
CA PRO A 12 -9.91 5.96 -11.20
C PRO A 12 -10.52 4.61 -10.82
N PRO A 13 -10.14 3.46 -11.41
CA PRO A 13 -10.62 2.16 -10.97
C PRO A 13 -10.26 1.81 -9.52
N ILE A 14 -9.09 2.20 -9.04
CA ILE A 14 -8.67 1.97 -7.65
C ILE A 14 -9.52 2.80 -6.69
N GLU A 15 -9.68 4.09 -6.94
CA GLU A 15 -10.51 4.96 -6.10
C GLU A 15 -11.99 4.53 -6.13
N ALA A 16 -12.52 4.12 -7.28
CA ALA A 16 -13.88 3.61 -7.39
C ALA A 16 -14.10 2.31 -6.60
N ALA A 17 -13.06 1.54 -6.36
CA ALA A 17 -13.10 0.31 -5.59
C ALA A 17 -12.86 0.51 -4.07
N PHE A 18 -12.82 1.73 -3.58
CA PHE A 18 -12.54 2.06 -2.19
C PHE A 18 -13.37 1.22 -1.19
N GLU A 19 -14.69 1.12 -1.39
CA GLU A 19 -15.57 0.37 -0.51
C GLU A 19 -15.25 -1.14 -0.48
N VAL A 20 -14.80 -1.69 -1.60
CA VAL A 20 -14.37 -3.09 -1.69
C VAL A 20 -13.12 -3.31 -0.84
N PHE A 21 -12.10 -2.51 -1.04
CA PHE A 21 -10.86 -2.59 -0.25
C PHE A 21 -11.13 -2.39 1.24
N ARG A 22 -11.97 -1.40 1.57
CA ARG A 22 -12.32 -1.10 2.96
C ARG A 22 -13.05 -2.25 3.64
N ARG A 23 -14.04 -2.84 2.96
CA ARG A 23 -14.82 -3.97 3.49
C ARG A 23 -13.94 -5.19 3.73
N GLU A 24 -13.06 -5.54 2.78
CA GLU A 24 -12.18 -6.69 2.95
C GLU A 24 -11.11 -6.45 4.01
N LEU A 25 -10.56 -5.23 4.10
CA LEU A 25 -9.69 -4.83 5.20
C LEU A 25 -10.38 -4.99 6.57
N ASP A 26 -11.63 -4.52 6.68
CA ASP A 26 -12.39 -4.54 7.93
C ASP A 26 -12.73 -5.96 8.42
N ALA A 27 -12.71 -6.94 7.52
CA ALA A 27 -12.90 -8.35 7.84
C ALA A 27 -11.61 -9.04 8.36
N LEU A 28 -10.46 -8.37 8.29
CA LEU A 28 -9.18 -8.90 8.81
C LEU A 28 -9.00 -8.56 10.29
N ALA A 29 -8.39 -9.51 11.02
CA ALA A 29 -7.98 -9.27 12.41
C ALA A 29 -6.53 -8.77 12.48
N PRO A 30 -6.13 -8.07 13.56
CA PRO A 30 -4.74 -7.66 13.75
C PRO A 30 -3.72 -8.79 13.62
N ALA A 31 -4.07 -10.00 14.08
CA ALA A 31 -3.22 -11.18 14.00
C ALA A 31 -2.99 -11.69 12.57
N ASP A 32 -3.78 -11.26 11.59
CA ASP A 32 -3.59 -11.61 10.19
C ASP A 32 -2.43 -10.83 9.54
N PHE A 33 -2.06 -9.71 10.15
CA PHE A 33 -0.99 -8.85 9.65
C PHE A 33 0.37 -9.32 10.18
N VAL A 34 1.39 -9.18 9.36
CA VAL A 34 2.79 -9.43 9.73
C VAL A 34 3.53 -8.12 9.95
N ALA A 35 4.54 -8.12 10.82
CA ALA A 35 5.39 -6.95 10.98
C ALA A 35 6.08 -6.61 9.67
N TRP A 36 6.21 -5.32 9.36
CA TRP A 36 7.00 -4.88 8.21
C TRP A 36 8.44 -5.39 8.34
N PRO A 37 8.98 -6.06 7.31
CA PRO A 37 10.22 -6.82 7.45
C PRO A 37 11.46 -5.97 7.72
N ASP A 38 11.56 -4.77 7.15
CA ASP A 38 12.69 -3.86 7.41
C ASP A 38 12.50 -3.13 8.73
N ARG A 39 12.95 -3.74 9.80
CA ARG A 39 12.84 -3.21 11.17
C ARG A 39 13.68 -1.96 11.41
N GLY A 40 14.68 -1.72 10.58
CA GLY A 40 15.52 -0.52 10.65
C GLY A 40 14.88 0.72 10.00
N ALA A 41 13.84 0.53 9.19
CA ALA A 41 13.21 1.61 8.45
C ALA A 41 12.19 2.42 9.26
N TYR A 42 11.82 1.98 10.47
CA TYR A 42 10.76 2.63 11.25
C TYR A 42 10.91 2.47 12.75
N GLN A 43 10.23 3.35 13.47
CA GLN A 43 10.02 3.28 14.92
C GLN A 43 8.54 3.05 15.20
N GLY A 44 8.22 2.33 16.27
CA GLY A 44 6.84 1.97 16.61
C GLY A 44 6.39 0.68 15.92
N THR A 45 5.11 0.61 15.55
CA THR A 45 4.52 -0.59 14.96
C THR A 45 4.00 -0.33 13.56
N TRP A 46 4.58 -1.03 12.60
CA TRP A 46 4.18 -1.06 11.20
C TRP A 46 3.93 -2.51 10.79
N ARG A 47 2.76 -2.79 10.24
CA ARG A 47 2.31 -4.11 9.82
C ARG A 47 1.82 -4.09 8.39
N ALA A 48 1.85 -5.24 7.73
CA ALA A 48 1.36 -5.42 6.38
C ALA A 48 0.54 -6.71 6.25
N PHE A 49 -0.41 -6.68 5.34
CA PHE A 49 -1.11 -7.85 4.82
C PHE A 49 -0.83 -7.90 3.31
N PRO A 50 0.23 -8.62 2.90
CA PRO A 50 0.67 -8.63 1.50
C PRO A 50 -0.26 -9.47 0.63
N LEU A 51 -0.59 -8.96 -0.56
CA LEU A 51 -1.39 -9.64 -1.57
C LEU A 51 -0.57 -10.02 -2.81
N PHE A 52 0.37 -9.16 -3.21
CA PHE A 52 1.25 -9.37 -4.38
C PHE A 52 2.66 -8.89 -4.10
N PHE A 53 3.64 -9.64 -4.62
CA PHE A 53 5.03 -9.23 -4.60
C PHE A 53 5.82 -9.92 -5.72
N HIS A 54 5.95 -9.27 -6.86
CA HIS A 54 6.56 -9.84 -8.07
C HIS A 54 8.10 -9.74 -8.14
N THR A 55 8.73 -9.08 -7.17
CA THR A 55 10.19 -8.95 -7.13
C THR A 55 10.90 -10.14 -6.49
N PHE A 56 10.15 -11.10 -5.96
CA PHE A 56 10.71 -12.36 -5.45
C PHE A 56 10.86 -13.41 -6.55
N PRO A 57 11.74 -14.44 -6.34
CA PRO A 57 11.85 -15.56 -7.26
C PRO A 57 10.49 -16.21 -7.54
N ALA A 58 10.33 -16.74 -8.74
CA ALA A 58 9.12 -17.46 -9.14
C ALA A 58 8.76 -18.56 -8.12
N GLY A 59 7.47 -18.64 -7.76
CA GLY A 59 6.95 -19.61 -6.79
C GLY A 59 6.61 -19.00 -5.42
N LEU A 60 6.99 -17.75 -5.13
CA LEU A 60 6.58 -17.08 -3.89
C LEU A 60 5.15 -16.54 -3.92
N ASP A 61 4.49 -16.54 -5.08
CA ASP A 61 3.05 -16.30 -5.17
C ASP A 61 2.24 -17.25 -4.26
N ALA A 62 2.75 -18.44 -4.03
CA ALA A 62 2.14 -19.41 -3.11
C ALA A 62 2.07 -18.90 -1.66
N LEU A 63 2.98 -18.01 -1.22
CA LEU A 63 2.95 -17.41 0.11
C LEU A 63 1.80 -16.42 0.26
N PHE A 64 1.36 -15.81 -0.83
CA PHE A 64 0.28 -14.81 -0.82
C PHE A 64 -1.09 -15.41 -1.14
N GLY A 65 -1.14 -16.65 -1.62
CA GLY A 65 -2.37 -17.34 -1.98
C GLY A 65 -3.43 -17.33 -0.87
N PRO A 66 -3.12 -17.70 0.39
CA PRO A 66 -4.06 -17.61 1.49
C PRO A 66 -4.60 -16.19 1.73
N ASN A 67 -3.76 -15.17 1.64
CA ASN A 67 -4.16 -13.78 1.79
C ASN A 67 -5.08 -13.34 0.64
N GLN A 68 -4.76 -13.73 -0.60
CA GLN A 68 -5.59 -13.47 -1.76
C GLN A 68 -6.97 -14.14 -1.65
N ALA A 69 -7.04 -15.35 -1.12
CA ALA A 69 -8.29 -16.06 -0.89
C ALA A 69 -9.19 -15.37 0.15
N ARG A 70 -8.59 -14.67 1.12
CA ARG A 70 -9.32 -13.87 2.12
C ARG A 70 -9.79 -12.51 1.61
N CYS A 71 -9.13 -11.98 0.58
CA CYS A 71 -9.46 -10.70 -0.07
C CYS A 71 -9.66 -10.89 -1.58
N PRO A 72 -10.67 -11.69 -2.01
CA PRO A 72 -10.80 -12.10 -3.40
C PRO A 72 -11.14 -10.95 -4.34
N GLU A 73 -11.97 -10.00 -3.91
CA GLU A 73 -12.35 -8.87 -4.74
C GLU A 73 -11.24 -7.84 -4.87
N SER A 74 -10.55 -7.52 -3.77
CA SER A 74 -9.33 -6.68 -3.81
C SER A 74 -8.28 -7.30 -4.71
N THR A 75 -8.07 -8.60 -4.60
CA THR A 75 -7.13 -9.35 -5.45
C THR A 75 -7.48 -9.24 -6.93
N ARG A 76 -8.76 -9.40 -7.28
CA ARG A 76 -9.24 -9.27 -8.67
C ARG A 76 -8.98 -7.88 -9.24
N ILE A 77 -9.27 -6.84 -8.45
CA ILE A 77 -9.06 -5.44 -8.86
C ILE A 77 -7.57 -5.17 -9.05
N LEU A 78 -6.73 -5.59 -8.10
CA LEU A 78 -5.28 -5.39 -8.17
C LEU A 78 -4.66 -6.10 -9.38
N ARG A 79 -5.13 -7.30 -9.74
CA ARG A 79 -4.67 -8.01 -10.95
C ARG A 79 -4.96 -7.26 -12.25
N SER A 80 -5.92 -6.37 -12.28
CA SER A 80 -6.22 -5.55 -13.45
C SER A 80 -5.28 -4.36 -13.64
N ILE A 81 -4.44 -4.05 -12.65
CA ILE A 81 -3.51 -2.93 -12.71
C ILE A 81 -2.30 -3.34 -13.57
N PRO A 82 -2.03 -2.59 -14.66
CA PRO A 82 -0.89 -2.88 -15.51
C PRO A 82 0.44 -2.78 -14.75
N ARG A 83 1.33 -3.77 -14.98
CA ARG A 83 2.69 -3.76 -14.41
C ARG A 83 2.73 -3.66 -12.88
N LEU A 84 1.73 -4.18 -12.20
CA LEU A 84 1.73 -4.25 -10.74
C LEU A 84 2.95 -5.03 -10.24
N VAL A 85 3.73 -4.43 -9.36
CA VAL A 85 4.92 -5.06 -8.76
C VAL A 85 4.59 -5.64 -7.38
N SER A 86 3.95 -4.86 -6.56
CA SER A 86 3.53 -5.28 -5.21
C SER A 86 2.26 -4.55 -4.79
N ALA A 87 1.46 -5.20 -3.96
CA ALA A 87 0.29 -4.58 -3.35
C ALA A 87 -0.10 -5.32 -2.07
N GLY A 88 -0.72 -4.59 -1.15
CA GLY A 88 -1.25 -5.13 0.09
C GLY A 88 -1.81 -4.02 0.95
N PHE A 89 -2.35 -4.40 2.11
CA PHE A 89 -2.75 -3.46 3.13
C PHE A 89 -1.55 -3.12 4.02
N SER A 90 -1.38 -1.85 4.31
CA SER A 90 -0.36 -1.31 5.20
C SER A 90 -1.03 -0.67 6.40
N TRP A 91 -0.61 -1.02 7.60
CA TRP A 91 -1.18 -0.55 8.85
C TRP A 91 -0.09 -0.02 9.78
N MET A 92 -0.14 1.27 10.06
CA MET A 92 0.70 1.93 11.05
C MET A 92 -0.13 2.25 12.29
N GLU A 93 0.36 1.85 13.45
CA GLU A 93 -0.27 2.22 14.72
C GLU A 93 0.07 3.66 15.10
N PRO A 94 -0.70 4.29 16.03
CA PRO A 94 -0.39 5.62 16.51
C PRO A 94 1.05 5.72 17.01
N GLY A 95 1.74 6.79 16.63
CA GLY A 95 3.14 7.02 16.98
C GLY A 95 4.16 6.29 16.10
N CYS A 96 3.71 5.48 15.13
CA CYS A 96 4.62 4.89 14.17
C CYS A 96 5.26 5.97 13.29
N HIS A 97 6.57 5.89 13.14
CA HIS A 97 7.35 6.83 12.32
C HIS A 97 8.25 6.05 11.36
N VAL A 98 7.95 6.12 10.08
CA VAL A 98 8.83 5.63 9.02
C VAL A 98 9.93 6.66 8.78
N LEU A 99 11.16 6.22 8.96
CA LEU A 99 12.33 7.10 8.86
C LEU A 99 12.54 7.55 7.39
N PRO A 100 13.10 8.75 7.17
CA PRO A 100 13.45 9.18 5.82
C PRO A 100 14.39 8.17 5.14
N HIS A 101 14.01 7.72 3.96
CA HIS A 101 14.78 6.78 3.15
C HIS A 101 14.48 6.98 1.67
N THR A 102 15.27 6.37 0.83
CA THR A 102 14.99 6.22 -0.59
C THR A 102 14.93 4.73 -0.90
N ASP A 103 13.86 4.30 -1.56
CA ASP A 103 13.70 2.90 -1.96
C ASP A 103 14.73 2.49 -3.00
N LEU A 104 15.35 1.34 -2.80
CA LEU A 104 16.10 0.65 -3.87
C LEU A 104 15.08 0.00 -4.81
N LYS A 105 14.73 0.69 -5.88
CA LYS A 105 13.72 0.27 -6.84
C LYS A 105 14.11 0.63 -8.28
N PRO A 106 13.53 -0.02 -9.29
CA PRO A 106 13.65 0.44 -10.68
C PRO A 106 13.20 1.90 -10.82
N ALA A 107 13.87 2.66 -11.68
CA ALA A 107 13.63 4.09 -11.85
C ALA A 107 12.20 4.43 -12.33
N ASP A 108 11.54 3.48 -12.99
CA ASP A 108 10.17 3.63 -13.50
C ASP A 108 9.09 3.08 -12.55
N MET A 109 9.48 2.64 -11.34
CA MET A 109 8.52 2.14 -10.35
C MET A 109 8.00 3.27 -9.48
N LEU A 110 6.69 3.40 -9.40
CA LEU A 110 6.00 4.39 -8.58
C LEU A 110 5.33 3.74 -7.37
N ARG A 111 5.18 4.52 -6.31
CA ARG A 111 4.37 4.17 -5.14
C ARG A 111 2.99 4.80 -5.26
N THR A 112 1.98 4.00 -4.97
CA THR A 112 0.58 4.46 -4.94
C THR A 112 -0.04 4.06 -3.61
N HIS A 113 -0.57 5.02 -2.88
CA HIS A 113 -1.28 4.78 -1.63
C HIS A 113 -2.74 5.20 -1.78
N LEU A 114 -3.68 4.29 -1.57
CA LEU A 114 -5.10 4.60 -1.38
C LEU A 114 -5.38 4.76 0.11
N GLY A 115 -5.90 5.90 0.52
CA GLY A 115 -6.31 6.15 1.90
C GLY A 115 -7.55 5.34 2.26
N LEU A 116 -7.44 4.39 3.20
CA LEU A 116 -8.57 3.58 3.66
C LEU A 116 -9.10 4.04 5.03
N ARG A 117 -8.20 4.22 5.98
CA ARG A 117 -8.49 4.78 7.31
C ARG A 117 -7.39 5.76 7.66
N ILE A 118 -7.69 7.04 7.59
CA ILE A 118 -6.71 8.10 7.80
C ILE A 118 -7.14 8.91 9.03
N PRO A 119 -6.43 8.75 10.16
CA PRO A 119 -6.69 9.54 11.35
C PRO A 119 -6.14 10.95 11.19
N ASP A 120 -6.63 11.87 12.03
CA ASP A 120 -6.06 13.20 12.15
C ASP A 120 -4.59 13.13 12.54
N GLY A 121 -3.76 13.97 11.91
CA GLY A 121 -2.33 14.04 12.16
C GLY A 121 -1.48 13.00 11.41
N ALA A 122 -2.08 12.11 10.63
CA ALA A 122 -1.32 11.25 9.72
C ALA A 122 -0.64 12.12 8.65
N LEU A 123 0.69 11.98 8.52
CA LEU A 123 1.51 12.86 7.70
C LEU A 123 2.56 12.05 6.95
N MET A 124 2.78 12.41 5.70
CA MET A 124 3.88 11.92 4.89
C MET A 124 4.72 13.10 4.38
N ARG A 125 6.02 12.90 4.27
CA ARG A 125 6.92 13.84 3.61
C ARG A 125 7.52 13.18 2.36
N VAL A 126 7.44 13.86 1.23
CA VAL A 126 8.10 13.44 -0.02
C VAL A 126 8.98 14.59 -0.50
N GLY A 127 10.30 14.42 -0.42
CA GLY A 127 11.23 15.53 -0.61
C GLY A 127 11.02 16.64 0.44
N PRO A 128 10.88 17.91 0.03
CA PRO A 128 10.64 19.02 0.96
C PRO A 128 9.18 19.13 1.41
N ASP A 129 8.25 18.54 0.69
CA ASP A 129 6.83 18.77 0.83
C ASP A 129 6.18 17.81 1.83
N ARG A 130 5.25 18.33 2.62
CA ARG A 130 4.41 17.55 3.55
C ARG A 130 3.04 17.34 2.95
N HIS A 131 2.53 16.11 3.08
CA HIS A 131 1.25 15.69 2.54
C HIS A 131 0.47 14.90 3.58
N THR A 132 -0.84 14.95 3.48
CA THR A 132 -1.76 14.09 4.22
C THR A 132 -2.50 13.19 3.23
N TRP A 133 -2.91 12.02 3.68
CA TRP A 133 -3.81 11.18 2.89
C TRP A 133 -5.25 11.67 3.05
N GLU A 134 -6.03 11.48 2.02
CA GLU A 134 -7.48 11.63 2.06
C GLU A 134 -8.13 10.25 1.91
N THR A 135 -9.17 9.98 2.71
CA THR A 135 -9.92 8.73 2.60
C THR A 135 -10.56 8.59 1.23
N GLY A 136 -10.36 7.46 0.57
CA GLY A 136 -10.87 7.17 -0.76
C GLY A 136 -10.08 7.79 -1.92
N ARG A 137 -8.97 8.48 -1.64
CA ARG A 137 -8.13 9.13 -2.66
C ARG A 137 -6.73 8.52 -2.69
N CYS A 138 -6.15 8.53 -3.87
CA CYS A 138 -4.79 8.05 -4.09
C CYS A 138 -3.77 9.18 -4.01
N LEU A 139 -2.63 8.87 -3.37
CA LEU A 139 -1.38 9.61 -3.54
C LEU A 139 -0.43 8.77 -4.40
N ILE A 140 0.24 9.41 -5.35
CA ILE A 140 1.30 8.78 -6.15
C ILE A 140 2.58 9.56 -5.97
N PHE A 141 3.66 8.83 -5.77
CA PHE A 141 4.97 9.46 -5.62
C PHE A 141 6.10 8.58 -6.13
N ASP A 142 7.16 9.24 -6.50
CA ASP A 142 8.46 8.65 -6.76
C ASP A 142 9.30 8.80 -5.47
N GLY A 143 9.54 7.67 -4.82
CA GLY A 143 10.23 7.60 -3.52
C GLY A 143 11.66 7.11 -3.61
#